data_460de8377ca28fe6beb5489e8adda29f
#
_entry.id   460de8377ca28fe6beb5489e8adda29f
#
_cell.length_a   1.000
_cell.length_b   1.000
_cell.length_c   1.000
_cell.angle_alpha   90.00
_cell.angle_beta   90.00
_cell.angle_gamma   90.00
#
_symmetry.space_group_name_H-M   'P 1'
#
loop_
_entity.id
_entity.type
_entity.pdbx_description
1 polymer ?
#
loop_
_entity_poly.entity_id
_entity_poly.type
_entity_poly.pdbx_seq_one_letter_code
_entity_poly.pdbx_strand_id
1 'polypeptide(L)'
;MEKVLIIGASGGIGSALAAGYAARGAHVDTLSRSVDGFDVTDAASVASHLSGRSGYERVVVATGALEIGGAAPEKTIKGLSAQAMLDQYALNAVGPALVLSHVAGLVPRDAPSVVAVLSARVGSIGDNRIGGWISYRSAKAAVNQVVRTAAVEIARTHKEAAVVALHPGTVATAFTEKYLGRHPAVSAEAAAANLIAVMDGLGPAQSGGFYDYSGAEVPW
;
A
#
# COMPACT_ATOMS: atom_id res chain seq x y z
N MET A 1 -13.96 -19.67 3.48
CA MET A 1 -14.30 -18.22 3.52
C MET A 1 -12.98 -17.49 3.47
N GLU A 2 -12.77 -16.64 2.48
CA GLU A 2 -11.54 -15.88 2.32
C GLU A 2 -11.32 -14.96 3.53
N LYS A 3 -10.09 -14.91 4.07
CA LYS A 3 -9.73 -14.09 5.21
C LYS A 3 -8.84 -12.94 4.75
N VAL A 4 -9.26 -11.71 5.02
CA VAL A 4 -8.65 -10.48 4.51
C VAL A 4 -8.27 -9.55 5.65
N LEU A 5 -7.08 -8.95 5.60
CA LEU A 5 -6.64 -7.90 6.50
C LEU A 5 -6.43 -6.60 5.72
N ILE A 6 -7.14 -5.55 6.09
CA ILE A 6 -6.98 -4.20 5.52
C ILE A 6 -6.37 -3.26 6.55
N ILE A 7 -5.15 -2.83 6.30
CA ILE A 7 -4.43 -1.87 7.14
C ILE A 7 -4.54 -0.48 6.52
N GLY A 8 -5.06 0.49 7.25
CA GLY A 8 -5.42 1.82 6.74
C GLY A 8 -6.90 1.90 6.32
N ALA A 9 -7.76 1.08 6.94
CA ALA A 9 -9.17 0.94 6.59
C ALA A 9 -10.03 2.20 6.84
N SER A 10 -9.55 3.19 7.58
CA SER A 10 -10.24 4.49 7.73
C SER A 10 -10.02 5.45 6.56
N GLY A 11 -9.05 5.17 5.67
CA GLY A 11 -8.84 5.93 4.43
C GLY A 11 -9.83 5.55 3.34
N GLY A 12 -10.05 6.43 2.35
CA GLY A 12 -11.04 6.21 1.29
C GLY A 12 -10.87 4.88 0.55
N ILE A 13 -9.65 4.58 0.07
CA ILE A 13 -9.40 3.30 -0.64
C ILE A 13 -9.48 2.11 0.32
N GLY A 14 -8.91 2.23 1.53
CA GLY A 14 -8.92 1.14 2.51
C GLY A 14 -10.34 0.77 2.95
N SER A 15 -11.20 1.76 3.20
CA SER A 15 -12.61 1.57 3.52
C SER A 15 -13.37 0.89 2.37
N ALA A 16 -13.15 1.36 1.13
CA ALA A 16 -13.79 0.78 -0.04
C ALA A 16 -13.32 -0.67 -0.31
N LEU A 17 -12.03 -0.98 -0.09
CA LEU A 17 -11.52 -2.36 -0.16
C LEU A 17 -12.18 -3.25 0.89
N ALA A 18 -12.29 -2.80 2.14
CA ALA A 18 -12.95 -3.56 3.20
C ALA A 18 -14.41 -3.87 2.84
N ALA A 19 -15.15 -2.86 2.37
CA ALA A 19 -16.52 -3.03 1.90
C ALA A 19 -16.62 -3.98 0.69
N GLY A 20 -15.72 -3.85 -0.28
CA GLY A 20 -15.67 -4.71 -1.47
C GLY A 20 -15.44 -6.18 -1.15
N TYR A 21 -14.51 -6.50 -0.27
CA TYR A 21 -14.28 -7.87 0.18
C TYR A 21 -15.44 -8.41 1.04
N ALA A 22 -15.99 -7.58 1.94
CA ALA A 22 -17.16 -7.98 2.72
C ALA A 22 -18.37 -8.31 1.85
N ALA A 23 -18.63 -7.53 0.78
CA ALA A 23 -19.69 -7.80 -0.18
C ALA A 23 -19.50 -9.12 -0.95
N ARG A 24 -18.26 -9.62 -1.06
CA ARG A 24 -17.93 -10.92 -1.64
C ARG A 24 -18.04 -12.08 -0.64
N GLY A 25 -18.43 -11.80 0.61
CA GLY A 25 -18.58 -12.80 1.67
C GLY A 25 -17.25 -13.17 2.36
N ALA A 26 -16.20 -12.35 2.22
CA ALA A 26 -14.94 -12.55 2.94
C ALA A 26 -15.06 -12.16 4.42
N HIS A 27 -14.28 -12.81 5.28
CA HIS A 27 -14.04 -12.33 6.63
C HIS A 27 -12.98 -11.23 6.61
N VAL A 28 -13.36 -10.01 6.95
CA VAL A 28 -12.50 -8.83 6.83
C VAL A 28 -12.14 -8.30 8.21
N ASP A 29 -10.87 -8.38 8.55
CA ASP A 29 -10.28 -7.68 9.69
C ASP A 29 -9.72 -6.34 9.20
N THR A 30 -9.89 -5.30 10.02
CA THR A 30 -9.41 -3.95 9.70
C THR A 30 -8.50 -3.41 10.79
N LEU A 31 -7.53 -2.57 10.40
CA LEU A 31 -6.70 -1.80 11.32
C LEU A 31 -6.56 -0.36 10.81
N SER A 32 -6.70 0.60 11.72
CA SER A 32 -6.53 2.02 11.44
C SER A 32 -6.12 2.81 12.68
N ARG A 33 -5.50 3.97 12.47
CA ARG A 33 -5.08 4.83 13.58
C ARG A 33 -6.28 5.43 14.33
N SER A 34 -7.31 5.83 13.59
CA SER A 34 -8.47 6.53 14.17
C SER A 34 -9.43 5.63 14.94
N VAL A 35 -9.50 4.33 14.61
CA VAL A 35 -10.44 3.39 15.25
C VAL A 35 -9.71 2.51 16.26
N ASP A 36 -8.55 1.98 15.88
CA ASP A 36 -7.85 0.95 16.63
C ASP A 36 -6.64 1.49 17.41
N GLY A 37 -6.25 2.76 17.20
CA GLY A 37 -5.00 3.30 17.72
C GLY A 37 -3.75 2.72 17.02
N PHE A 38 -3.93 2.04 15.88
CA PHE A 38 -2.84 1.45 15.13
C PHE A 38 -1.98 2.52 14.45
N ASP A 39 -0.83 2.81 15.00
CA ASP A 39 0.16 3.71 14.37
C ASP A 39 1.17 2.87 13.58
N VAL A 40 1.08 2.97 12.25
CA VAL A 40 1.98 2.24 11.35
C VAL A 40 3.43 2.71 11.44
N THR A 41 3.69 3.91 11.97
CA THR A 41 5.04 4.47 12.13
C THR A 41 5.71 4.07 13.45
N ASP A 42 4.96 3.43 14.35
CA ASP A 42 5.47 2.92 15.63
C ASP A 42 5.62 1.39 15.58
N ALA A 43 6.84 0.91 15.68
CA ALA A 43 7.15 -0.52 15.63
C ALA A 43 6.46 -1.31 16.76
N ALA A 44 6.30 -0.74 17.96
CA ALA A 44 5.62 -1.39 19.08
C ALA A 44 4.11 -1.50 18.81
N SER A 45 3.51 -0.45 18.26
CA SER A 45 2.11 -0.47 17.83
C SER A 45 1.88 -1.53 16.74
N VAL A 46 2.74 -1.58 15.72
CA VAL A 46 2.65 -2.59 14.65
C VAL A 46 2.76 -4.00 15.23
N ALA A 47 3.77 -4.27 16.05
CA ALA A 47 3.99 -5.59 16.64
C ALA A 47 2.80 -6.02 17.52
N SER A 48 2.28 -5.15 18.37
CA SER A 48 1.18 -5.48 19.28
C SER A 48 -0.12 -5.78 18.55
N HIS A 49 -0.48 -4.98 17.54
CA HIS A 49 -1.72 -5.15 16.79
C HIS A 49 -1.67 -6.34 15.82
N LEU A 50 -0.50 -6.72 15.32
CA LEU A 50 -0.36 -7.87 14.43
C LEU A 50 -0.13 -9.18 15.19
N SER A 51 0.19 -9.12 16.47
CA SER A 51 0.39 -10.30 17.33
C SER A 51 -0.86 -11.20 17.35
N GLY A 52 -0.66 -12.51 17.20
CA GLY A 52 -1.73 -13.50 17.21
C GLY A 52 -2.64 -13.51 15.97
N ARG A 53 -2.42 -12.63 15.01
CA ARG A 53 -3.14 -12.62 13.72
C ARG A 53 -2.43 -13.55 12.73
N SER A 54 -3.21 -14.35 11.98
CA SER A 54 -2.66 -15.27 10.98
C SER A 54 -3.72 -15.77 10.01
N GLY A 55 -3.27 -16.45 8.97
CA GLY A 55 -4.12 -17.17 8.01
C GLY A 55 -4.85 -16.23 7.02
N TYR A 56 -4.31 -15.05 6.76
CA TYR A 56 -4.88 -14.13 5.78
C TYR A 56 -4.48 -14.52 4.36
N GLU A 57 -5.46 -14.75 3.52
CA GLU A 57 -5.25 -14.96 2.08
C GLU A 57 -5.00 -13.64 1.35
N ARG A 58 -5.47 -12.52 1.92
CA ARG A 58 -5.21 -11.16 1.43
C ARG A 58 -4.78 -10.26 2.59
N VAL A 59 -3.68 -9.56 2.40
CA VAL A 59 -3.24 -8.48 3.30
C VAL A 59 -3.02 -7.23 2.44
N VAL A 60 -3.73 -6.15 2.75
CA VAL A 60 -3.58 -4.89 2.01
C VAL A 60 -3.11 -3.79 2.94
N VAL A 61 -1.95 -3.21 2.63
CA VAL A 61 -1.41 -2.04 3.33
C VAL A 61 -1.81 -0.80 2.53
N ALA A 62 -2.90 -0.15 2.97
CA ALA A 62 -3.49 1.02 2.33
C ALA A 62 -3.18 2.32 3.10
N THR A 63 -2.11 2.32 3.91
CA THR A 63 -1.65 3.50 4.63
C THR A 63 -0.87 4.44 3.73
N GLY A 64 -0.90 5.73 4.04
CA GLY A 64 -0.11 6.75 3.36
C GLY A 64 -0.76 8.13 3.42
N ALA A 65 0.03 9.17 3.16
CA ALA A 65 -0.45 10.53 2.99
C ALA A 65 0.43 11.30 2.01
N LEU A 66 -0.20 12.23 1.29
CA LEU A 66 0.50 13.15 0.39
C LEU A 66 0.93 14.42 1.13
N GLU A 67 0.09 14.91 2.04
CA GLU A 67 0.40 16.01 2.96
C GLU A 67 0.58 15.45 4.37
N ILE A 68 1.68 15.79 5.03
CA ILE A 68 1.97 15.37 6.41
C ILE A 68 2.41 16.61 7.19
N GLY A 69 1.84 16.80 8.39
CA GLY A 69 2.16 17.94 9.25
C GLY A 69 1.88 19.31 8.60
N GLY A 70 0.95 19.38 7.64
CA GLY A 70 0.64 20.59 6.88
C GLY A 70 1.61 20.91 5.73
N ALA A 71 2.65 20.09 5.53
CA ALA A 71 3.57 20.23 4.41
C ALA A 71 2.96 19.65 3.12
N ALA A 72 2.75 20.53 2.13
CA ALA A 72 2.32 20.15 0.80
C ALA A 72 3.51 19.62 -0.03
N PRO A 73 3.26 18.74 -1.03
CA PRO A 73 4.31 18.23 -1.89
C PRO A 73 5.06 19.33 -2.62
N GLU A 74 6.38 19.21 -2.67
CA GLU A 74 7.26 20.22 -3.24
C GLU A 74 7.07 20.33 -4.75
N LYS A 75 6.90 21.55 -5.26
CA LYS A 75 6.79 21.81 -6.71
C LYS A 75 8.15 21.78 -7.41
N THR A 76 9.22 22.04 -6.68
CA THR A 76 10.60 22.05 -7.21
C THR A 76 11.56 21.50 -6.17
N ILE A 77 12.74 21.03 -6.59
CA ILE A 77 13.80 20.55 -5.68
C ILE A 77 14.30 21.64 -4.72
N LYS A 78 14.16 22.91 -5.09
CA LYS A 78 14.54 24.05 -4.23
C LYS A 78 13.65 24.19 -2.99
N GLY A 79 12.45 23.62 -3.03
CA GLY A 79 11.52 23.63 -1.90
C GLY A 79 11.69 22.45 -0.95
N LEU A 80 12.74 21.64 -1.09
CA LEU A 80 12.98 20.48 -0.24
C LEU A 80 13.17 20.89 1.23
N SER A 81 12.43 20.22 2.11
CA SER A 81 12.58 20.27 3.55
C SER A 81 13.02 18.90 4.07
N ALA A 82 14.11 18.85 4.83
CA ALA A 82 14.58 17.61 5.43
C ALA A 82 13.49 16.98 6.33
N GLN A 83 12.79 17.78 7.13
CA GLN A 83 11.72 17.26 8.00
C GLN A 83 10.55 16.72 7.20
N ALA A 84 10.06 17.43 6.17
CA ALA A 84 8.98 16.96 5.31
C ALA A 84 9.37 15.65 4.61
N MET A 85 10.62 15.50 4.20
CA MET A 85 11.13 14.27 3.61
C MET A 85 11.15 13.10 4.62
N LEU A 86 11.63 13.35 5.84
CA LEU A 86 11.63 12.33 6.91
C LEU A 86 10.21 11.89 7.26
N ASP A 87 9.26 12.82 7.36
CA ASP A 87 7.85 12.51 7.65
C ASP A 87 7.23 11.66 6.52
N GLN A 88 7.53 11.99 5.27
CA GLN A 88 7.10 11.20 4.11
C GLN A 88 7.69 9.78 4.14
N TYR A 89 8.97 9.64 4.48
CA TYR A 89 9.59 8.32 4.61
C TYR A 89 9.00 7.53 5.78
N ALA A 90 8.80 8.15 6.93
CA ALA A 90 8.23 7.48 8.10
C ALA A 90 6.88 6.83 7.76
N LEU A 91 5.96 7.59 7.17
CA LEU A 91 4.61 7.08 6.91
C LEU A 91 4.51 6.22 5.64
N ASN A 92 5.15 6.65 4.53
CA ASN A 92 4.94 6.02 3.22
C ASN A 92 5.94 4.91 2.88
N ALA A 93 7.04 4.76 3.62
CA ALA A 93 8.04 3.73 3.41
C ALA A 93 8.30 2.88 4.65
N VAL A 94 8.68 3.50 5.77
CA VAL A 94 9.01 2.77 7.01
C VAL A 94 7.79 2.07 7.58
N GLY A 95 6.64 2.75 7.64
CA GLY A 95 5.39 2.15 8.10
C GLY A 95 5.03 0.84 7.37
N PRO A 96 4.89 0.86 6.05
CA PRO A 96 4.70 -0.37 5.28
C PRO A 96 5.80 -1.42 5.49
N ALA A 97 7.07 -1.01 5.64
CA ALA A 97 8.17 -1.93 5.91
C ALA A 97 8.01 -2.64 7.27
N LEU A 98 7.58 -1.92 8.31
CA LEU A 98 7.28 -2.50 9.62
C LEU A 98 6.14 -3.54 9.53
N VAL A 99 5.09 -3.28 8.75
CA VAL A 99 4.05 -4.28 8.51
C VAL A 99 4.60 -5.50 7.77
N LEU A 100 5.38 -5.29 6.71
CA LEU A 100 5.97 -6.38 5.91
C LEU A 100 6.92 -7.26 6.72
N SER A 101 7.55 -6.74 7.77
CA SER A 101 8.39 -7.54 8.67
C SER A 101 7.61 -8.62 9.44
N HIS A 102 6.27 -8.50 9.53
CA HIS A 102 5.37 -9.47 10.16
C HIS A 102 4.66 -10.40 9.17
N VAL A 103 4.81 -10.19 7.86
CA VAL A 103 4.03 -10.89 6.82
C VAL A 103 4.11 -12.41 6.91
N ALA A 104 5.29 -12.96 7.20
CA ALA A 104 5.45 -14.42 7.35
C ALA A 104 4.56 -15.04 8.45
N GLY A 105 4.18 -14.28 9.47
CA GLY A 105 3.23 -14.72 10.49
C GLY A 105 1.76 -14.50 10.11
N LEU A 106 1.50 -13.58 9.19
CA LEU A 106 0.15 -13.19 8.79
C LEU A 106 -0.46 -14.10 7.74
N VAL A 107 0.35 -14.54 6.75
CA VAL A 107 -0.14 -15.32 5.61
C VAL A 107 0.08 -16.82 5.82
N PRO A 108 -0.73 -17.68 5.20
CA PRO A 108 -0.51 -19.12 5.25
C PRO A 108 0.79 -19.50 4.53
N ARG A 109 1.52 -20.47 5.10
CA ARG A 109 2.80 -20.92 4.55
C ARG A 109 2.65 -21.68 3.25
N ASP A 110 1.65 -22.57 3.18
CA ASP A 110 1.51 -23.58 2.13
C ASP A 110 0.18 -23.42 1.35
N ALA A 111 -0.37 -22.20 1.34
CA ALA A 111 -1.57 -21.88 0.57
C ALA A 111 -1.43 -20.51 -0.11
N PRO A 112 -2.17 -20.28 -1.22
CA PRO A 112 -2.11 -19.03 -1.96
C PRO A 112 -2.45 -17.81 -1.09
N SER A 113 -1.63 -16.78 -1.19
CA SER A 113 -1.89 -15.50 -0.53
C SER A 113 -1.32 -14.33 -1.33
N VAL A 114 -1.93 -13.16 -1.21
CA VAL A 114 -1.45 -11.91 -1.81
C VAL A 114 -1.32 -10.83 -0.75
N VAL A 115 -0.12 -10.27 -0.66
CA VAL A 115 0.19 -9.11 0.17
C VAL A 115 0.41 -7.92 -0.75
N ALA A 116 -0.47 -6.95 -0.70
CA ALA A 116 -0.42 -5.76 -1.54
C ALA A 116 -0.11 -4.51 -0.71
N VAL A 117 0.88 -3.74 -1.13
CA VAL A 117 1.18 -2.43 -0.54
C VAL A 117 0.80 -1.35 -1.54
N LEU A 118 -0.04 -0.39 -1.13
CA LEU A 118 -0.39 0.72 -1.99
C LEU A 118 0.81 1.66 -2.17
N SER A 119 1.32 1.65 -3.38
CA SER A 119 2.32 2.57 -3.87
C SER A 119 1.67 3.63 -4.79
N ALA A 120 2.46 4.31 -5.56
CA ALA A 120 1.99 5.28 -6.53
C ALA A 120 2.91 5.28 -7.75
N ARG A 121 2.36 5.47 -8.95
CA ARG A 121 3.15 5.54 -10.20
C ARG A 121 4.27 6.57 -10.13
N VAL A 122 4.08 7.64 -9.36
CA VAL A 122 5.11 8.66 -9.12
C VAL A 122 6.35 8.11 -8.37
N GLY A 123 6.27 6.93 -7.75
CA GLY A 123 7.41 6.21 -7.17
C GLY A 123 8.25 5.45 -8.18
N SER A 124 7.80 5.32 -9.43
CA SER A 124 8.62 4.78 -10.50
C SER A 124 9.74 5.74 -10.88
N ILE A 125 10.99 5.28 -10.80
CA ILE A 125 12.17 6.05 -11.19
C ILE A 125 12.23 6.13 -12.73
N GLY A 126 11.99 5.01 -13.38
CA GLY A 126 12.03 4.90 -14.83
C GLY A 126 10.94 5.69 -15.57
N ASP A 127 9.78 5.88 -14.94
CA ASP A 127 8.63 6.60 -15.52
C ASP A 127 8.60 8.10 -15.15
N ASN A 128 9.56 8.59 -14.35
CA ASN A 128 9.58 9.99 -13.92
C ASN A 128 10.03 10.91 -15.05
N ARG A 129 9.09 11.65 -15.66
CA ARG A 129 9.33 12.66 -16.69
C ARG A 129 8.93 14.07 -16.26
N ILE A 130 8.33 14.24 -15.08
CA ILE A 130 7.70 15.48 -14.65
C ILE A 130 8.50 16.17 -13.53
N GLY A 131 9.13 15.40 -12.65
CA GLY A 131 9.76 15.94 -11.42
C GLY A 131 8.73 16.42 -10.41
N GLY A 132 9.15 17.29 -9.48
CA GLY A 132 8.33 17.73 -8.36
C GLY A 132 8.02 16.60 -7.35
N TRP A 133 7.38 16.94 -6.23
CA TRP A 133 6.95 15.99 -5.19
C TRP A 133 8.08 15.09 -4.68
N ILE A 134 9.29 15.63 -4.56
CA ILE A 134 10.51 14.83 -4.37
C ILE A 134 10.45 13.95 -3.13
N SER A 135 9.92 14.47 -2.00
CA SER A 135 9.80 13.68 -0.77
C SER A 135 8.82 12.51 -0.92
N TYR A 136 7.66 12.75 -1.54
CA TYR A 136 6.66 11.70 -1.77
C TYR A 136 7.12 10.68 -2.82
N ARG A 137 7.68 11.14 -3.96
CA ARG A 137 8.22 10.25 -5.00
C ARG A 137 9.30 9.32 -4.44
N SER A 138 10.26 9.89 -3.71
CA SER A 138 11.36 9.11 -3.15
C SER A 138 10.89 8.14 -2.06
N ALA A 139 9.92 8.51 -1.22
CA ALA A 139 9.32 7.60 -0.25
C ALA A 139 8.56 6.45 -0.95
N LYS A 140 7.84 6.72 -2.05
CA LYS A 140 7.17 5.67 -2.84
C LYS A 140 8.14 4.80 -3.64
N ALA A 141 9.28 5.33 -4.09
CA ALA A 141 10.36 4.51 -4.63
C ALA A 141 10.99 3.62 -3.55
N ALA A 142 11.17 4.15 -2.33
CA ALA A 142 11.68 3.38 -1.20
C ALA A 142 10.73 2.22 -0.82
N VAL A 143 9.42 2.45 -0.75
CA VAL A 143 8.46 1.36 -0.47
C VAL A 143 8.44 0.31 -1.60
N ASN A 144 8.64 0.71 -2.85
CA ASN A 144 8.76 -0.23 -3.96
C ASN A 144 9.97 -1.16 -3.75
N GLN A 145 11.13 -0.61 -3.35
CA GLN A 145 12.31 -1.41 -3.01
C GLN A 145 12.05 -2.33 -1.81
N VAL A 146 11.36 -1.86 -0.78
CA VAL A 146 10.98 -2.67 0.39
C VAL A 146 10.10 -3.84 -0.02
N VAL A 147 9.08 -3.61 -0.85
CA VAL A 147 8.19 -4.66 -1.39
C VAL A 147 9.00 -5.70 -2.18
N ARG A 148 9.89 -5.25 -3.07
CA ARG A 148 10.74 -6.16 -3.84
C ARG A 148 11.62 -7.03 -2.95
N THR A 149 12.23 -6.45 -1.93
CA THR A 149 13.08 -7.17 -0.97
C THR A 149 12.26 -8.17 -0.17
N ALA A 150 11.13 -7.75 0.39
CA ALA A 150 10.23 -8.62 1.16
C ALA A 150 9.73 -9.80 0.31
N ALA A 151 9.37 -9.58 -0.95
CA ALA A 151 8.95 -10.63 -1.88
C ALA A 151 10.01 -11.72 -2.04
N VAL A 152 11.28 -11.32 -2.25
CA VAL A 152 12.41 -12.26 -2.37
C VAL A 152 12.63 -13.09 -1.10
N GLU A 153 12.47 -12.46 0.07
CA GLU A 153 12.67 -13.14 1.35
C GLU A 153 11.51 -14.07 1.70
N ILE A 154 10.27 -13.60 1.54
CA ILE A 154 9.05 -14.38 1.82
C ILE A 154 8.97 -15.61 0.92
N ALA A 155 9.34 -15.51 -0.35
CA ALA A 155 9.36 -16.64 -1.28
C ALA A 155 10.28 -17.80 -0.85
N ARG A 156 11.18 -17.61 0.12
CA ARG A 156 12.01 -18.70 0.65
C ARG A 156 11.19 -19.71 1.46
N THR A 157 10.17 -19.26 2.14
CA THR A 157 9.36 -20.04 3.09
C THR A 157 7.88 -20.14 2.71
N HIS A 158 7.34 -19.20 1.97
CA HIS A 158 5.93 -19.09 1.56
C HIS A 158 5.86 -19.13 0.02
N LYS A 159 5.94 -20.35 -0.54
CA LYS A 159 6.07 -20.55 -1.99
C LYS A 159 4.85 -20.11 -2.79
N GLU A 160 3.69 -20.11 -2.15
CA GLU A 160 2.41 -19.75 -2.75
C GLU A 160 2.02 -18.27 -2.50
N ALA A 161 2.88 -17.50 -1.83
CA ALA A 161 2.62 -16.11 -1.54
C ALA A 161 3.13 -15.18 -2.65
N ALA A 162 2.35 -14.14 -2.97
CA ALA A 162 2.78 -12.99 -3.76
C ALA A 162 2.82 -11.73 -2.89
N VAL A 163 3.93 -10.99 -2.93
CA VAL A 163 4.08 -9.68 -2.28
C VAL A 163 4.30 -8.65 -3.38
N VAL A 164 3.40 -7.67 -3.51
CA VAL A 164 3.39 -6.74 -4.64
C VAL A 164 3.18 -5.28 -4.23
N ALA A 165 3.66 -4.36 -5.05
CA ALA A 165 3.27 -2.95 -4.99
C ALA A 165 2.12 -2.69 -5.96
N LEU A 166 1.10 -1.91 -5.54
CA LEU A 166 -0.03 -1.55 -6.38
C LEU A 166 -0.22 -0.04 -6.47
N HIS A 167 -0.41 0.46 -7.69
CA HIS A 167 -0.85 1.83 -7.94
C HIS A 167 -2.36 1.88 -8.18
N PRO A 168 -3.15 2.56 -7.33
CA PRO A 168 -4.60 2.57 -7.43
C PRO A 168 -5.17 3.47 -8.55
N GLY A 169 -4.32 4.15 -9.31
CA GLY A 169 -4.73 5.23 -10.19
C GLY A 169 -4.92 6.55 -9.45
N THR A 170 -5.53 7.54 -10.12
CA THR A 170 -5.96 8.77 -9.49
C THR A 170 -7.35 8.55 -8.90
N VAL A 171 -7.48 8.62 -7.58
CA VAL A 171 -8.71 8.30 -6.86
C VAL A 171 -9.24 9.54 -6.17
N ALA A 172 -10.51 9.86 -6.33
CA ALA A 172 -11.17 10.99 -5.68
C ALA A 172 -11.42 10.66 -4.20
N THR A 173 -10.52 11.13 -3.36
CA THR A 173 -10.57 10.98 -1.90
C THR A 173 -10.08 12.26 -1.24
N ALA A 174 -10.28 12.43 0.06
CA ALA A 174 -9.72 13.55 0.82
C ALA A 174 -8.19 13.68 0.67
N PHE A 175 -7.50 12.56 0.41
CA PHE A 175 -6.06 12.52 0.13
C PHE A 175 -5.66 13.30 -1.14
N THR A 176 -6.48 13.26 -2.18
CA THR A 176 -6.15 13.77 -3.51
C THR A 176 -6.96 15.02 -3.91
N GLU A 177 -7.98 15.38 -3.15
CA GLU A 177 -8.96 16.41 -3.50
C GLU A 177 -8.33 17.72 -4.05
N LYS A 178 -7.28 18.21 -3.39
CA LYS A 178 -6.55 19.41 -3.80
C LYS A 178 -5.70 19.23 -5.07
N TYR A 179 -5.47 17.99 -5.52
CA TYR A 179 -4.53 17.61 -6.58
C TYR A 179 -5.19 16.95 -7.79
N LEU A 180 -6.52 16.80 -7.80
CA LEU A 180 -7.25 16.15 -8.88
C LEU A 180 -7.06 16.84 -10.23
N GLY A 181 -6.95 18.16 -10.26
CA GLY A 181 -6.58 18.94 -11.43
C GLY A 181 -7.39 18.57 -12.68
N ARG A 182 -6.67 18.33 -13.81
CA ARG A 182 -7.24 17.95 -15.11
C ARG A 182 -7.25 16.43 -15.36
N HIS A 183 -6.74 15.63 -14.42
CA HIS A 183 -6.70 14.18 -14.58
C HIS A 183 -8.03 13.56 -14.18
N PRO A 184 -8.60 12.67 -15.00
CA PRO A 184 -9.79 11.93 -14.61
C PRO A 184 -9.48 11.11 -13.35
N ALA A 185 -10.34 11.25 -12.35
CA ALA A 185 -10.26 10.50 -11.11
C ALA A 185 -11.45 9.55 -11.01
N VAL A 186 -11.22 8.34 -10.50
CA VAL A 186 -12.28 7.38 -10.22
C VAL A 186 -12.70 7.47 -8.76
N SER A 187 -13.89 6.97 -8.42
CA SER A 187 -14.31 6.86 -7.02
C SER A 187 -13.46 5.84 -6.24
N ALA A 188 -13.48 5.91 -4.92
CA ALA A 188 -12.79 4.94 -4.08
C ALA A 188 -13.30 3.51 -4.29
N GLU A 189 -14.62 3.36 -4.52
CA GLU A 189 -15.27 2.07 -4.80
C GLU A 189 -14.80 1.48 -6.13
N ALA A 190 -14.73 2.30 -7.18
CA ALA A 190 -14.22 1.86 -8.48
C ALA A 190 -12.74 1.47 -8.41
N ALA A 191 -11.93 2.26 -7.69
CA ALA A 191 -10.53 1.93 -7.46
C ALA A 191 -10.38 0.62 -6.67
N ALA A 192 -11.18 0.42 -5.63
CA ALA A 192 -11.17 -0.82 -4.84
C ALA A 192 -11.56 -2.03 -5.70
N ALA A 193 -12.61 -1.91 -6.52
CA ALA A 193 -13.03 -3.00 -7.43
C ALA A 193 -11.91 -3.37 -8.40
N ASN A 194 -11.23 -2.39 -9.00
CA ASN A 194 -10.09 -2.62 -9.88
C ASN A 194 -8.93 -3.32 -9.14
N LEU A 195 -8.56 -2.84 -7.96
CA LEU A 195 -7.47 -3.42 -7.17
C LEU A 195 -7.78 -4.86 -6.74
N ILE A 196 -9.02 -5.15 -6.35
CA ILE A 196 -9.46 -6.51 -6.02
C ILE A 196 -9.33 -7.41 -7.24
N ALA A 197 -9.81 -6.97 -8.43
CA ALA A 197 -9.69 -7.74 -9.66
C ALA A 197 -8.23 -8.01 -10.05
N VAL A 198 -7.33 -7.03 -9.86
CA VAL A 198 -5.89 -7.22 -10.06
C VAL A 198 -5.35 -8.27 -9.09
N MET A 199 -5.65 -8.16 -7.78
CA MET A 199 -5.17 -9.10 -6.76
C MET A 199 -5.70 -10.52 -6.98
N ASP A 200 -6.88 -10.70 -7.55
CA ASP A 200 -7.42 -12.02 -7.91
C ASP A 200 -6.59 -12.73 -9.00
N GLY A 201 -5.93 -11.97 -9.87
CA GLY A 201 -5.05 -12.48 -10.92
C GLY A 201 -3.59 -12.67 -10.52
N LEU A 202 -3.19 -12.28 -9.30
CA LEU A 202 -1.80 -12.37 -8.86
C LEU A 202 -1.50 -13.68 -8.15
N GLY A 203 -0.31 -14.19 -8.42
CA GLY A 203 0.24 -15.38 -7.77
C GLY A 203 1.76 -15.28 -7.59
N PRO A 204 2.42 -16.38 -7.20
CA PRO A 204 3.87 -16.39 -6.91
C PRO A 204 4.75 -15.87 -8.05
N ALA A 205 4.33 -16.09 -9.30
CA ALA A 205 5.07 -15.62 -10.48
C ALA A 205 5.12 -14.08 -10.60
N GLN A 206 4.14 -13.38 -10.04
CA GLN A 206 4.05 -11.92 -10.03
C GLN A 206 4.66 -11.29 -8.76
N SER A 207 5.13 -12.12 -7.82
CA SER A 207 5.69 -11.63 -6.55
C SER A 207 6.91 -10.74 -6.78
N GLY A 208 6.97 -9.63 -6.09
CA GLY A 208 7.99 -8.61 -6.24
C GLY A 208 7.75 -7.66 -7.42
N GLY A 209 6.59 -7.70 -8.07
CA GLY A 209 6.23 -6.79 -9.15
C GLY A 209 5.54 -5.52 -8.65
N PHE A 210 5.47 -4.53 -9.53
CA PHE A 210 4.73 -3.29 -9.35
C PHE A 210 3.68 -3.16 -10.45
N TYR A 211 2.40 -3.11 -10.07
CA TYR A 211 1.27 -3.11 -11.02
C TYR A 211 0.36 -1.91 -10.80
N ASP A 212 -0.26 -1.46 -11.86
CA ASP A 212 -1.30 -0.44 -11.76
C ASP A 212 -2.70 -1.06 -11.61
N TYR A 213 -3.71 -0.20 -11.47
CA TYR A 213 -5.12 -0.56 -11.30
C TYR A 213 -5.72 -1.37 -12.47
N SER A 214 -5.05 -1.44 -13.61
CA SER A 214 -5.47 -2.28 -14.76
C SER A 214 -4.75 -3.64 -14.79
N GLY A 215 -3.81 -3.87 -13.87
CA GLY A 215 -2.94 -5.04 -13.85
C GLY A 215 -1.72 -4.92 -14.75
N ALA A 216 -1.52 -3.77 -15.38
CA ALA A 216 -0.31 -3.53 -16.18
C ALA A 216 0.91 -3.33 -15.26
N GLU A 217 2.04 -3.90 -15.67
CA GLU A 217 3.30 -3.71 -14.94
C GLU A 217 3.79 -2.26 -15.07
N VAL A 218 4.19 -1.68 -13.96
CA VAL A 218 4.80 -0.35 -13.90
C VAL A 218 6.30 -0.52 -13.77
N PRO A 219 7.13 0.15 -14.58
CA PRO A 219 8.58 0.09 -14.43
C PRO A 219 9.02 0.68 -13.07
N TRP A 220 10.09 0.11 -12.52
CA TRP A 220 10.67 0.59 -11.25
C TRP A 220 11.25 2.01 -11.34
#